data_07be5db2c8258ad5ffebc1e0c4a4d971
#
_entry.id   07be5db2c8258ad5ffebc1e0c4a4d971
#
_cell.length_a   1.000
_cell.length_b   1.000
_cell.length_c   1.000
_cell.angle_alpha   90.00
_cell.angle_beta   90.00
_cell.angle_gamma   90.00
#
_symmetry.space_group_name_H-M   'P 1'
#
loop_
_entity.id
_entity.type
_entity.pdbx_description
1 polymer ?
#
loop_
_entity_poly.entity_id
_entity_poly.type
_entity_poly.pdbx_seq_one_letter_code
_entity_poly.pdbx_strand_id
1 'polypeptide(L)'
;KIKRQEELTIYFYNAAIKNGWFDEKDSEAALLVKKDLRPLEDIIDTMNIHAWLQECIHDAEGRYAKLITKLTVTVPMIELEKIAFEFGKLHTVGKVSVQDAYKFFDDIFLNGMPCDRVNIITQQDNSCFSWEQTHDIHAEYWLAFQGYPETYYKLRKQVMLGMLDGSGLILESPDY
;
A
#
# COMPACT_ATOMS: atom_id res chain seq x y z
N LYS A 1 3.83 -8.74 3.20
CA LYS A 1 2.95 -7.56 3.15
C LYS A 1 3.61 -6.36 3.85
N ILE A 2 3.92 -6.40 5.16
CA ILE A 2 4.55 -5.28 5.91
C ILE A 2 5.78 -4.75 5.16
N LYS A 3 6.71 -5.61 4.73
CA LYS A 3 7.87 -5.21 3.96
C LYS A 3 7.49 -4.47 2.66
N ARG A 4 6.42 -4.88 1.97
CA ARG A 4 5.94 -4.22 0.75
C ARG A 4 5.37 -2.84 1.04
N GLN A 5 4.66 -2.70 2.16
CA GLN A 5 4.19 -1.38 2.62
C GLN A 5 5.38 -0.45 2.94
N GLU A 6 6.43 -0.96 3.56
CA GLU A 6 7.66 -0.20 3.82
C GLU A 6 8.36 0.21 2.51
N GLU A 7 8.48 -0.71 1.56
CA GLU A 7 9.07 -0.43 0.24
C GLU A 7 8.28 0.67 -0.50
N LEU A 8 6.94 0.65 -0.44
CA LEU A 8 6.08 1.68 -1.00
C LEU A 8 6.32 3.04 -0.31
N THR A 9 6.40 3.07 1.01
CA THR A 9 6.68 4.28 1.79
C THR A 9 8.05 4.88 1.42
N ILE A 10 9.08 4.04 1.32
CA ILE A 10 10.43 4.44 0.86
C ILE A 10 10.37 4.98 -0.57
N TYR A 11 9.61 4.36 -1.45
CA TYR A 11 9.50 4.76 -2.85
C TYR A 11 8.91 6.17 -2.98
N PHE A 12 7.83 6.47 -2.24
CA PHE A 12 7.24 7.81 -2.18
C PHE A 12 8.20 8.84 -1.59
N TYR A 13 8.89 8.50 -0.50
CA TYR A 13 9.86 9.39 0.12
C TYR A 13 11.01 9.75 -0.85
N ASN A 14 11.59 8.74 -1.51
CA ASN A 14 12.67 8.96 -2.48
C ASN A 14 12.21 9.79 -3.68
N ALA A 15 10.98 9.57 -4.17
CA ALA A 15 10.38 10.39 -5.20
C ALA A 15 10.19 11.84 -4.74
N ALA A 16 9.76 12.04 -3.49
CA ALA A 16 9.59 13.39 -2.92
C ALA A 16 10.91 14.14 -2.82
N ILE A 17 11.99 13.50 -2.39
CA ILE A 17 13.34 14.09 -2.39
C ILE A 17 13.78 14.42 -3.81
N LYS A 18 13.67 13.46 -4.73
CA LYS A 18 14.08 13.62 -6.14
C LYS A 18 13.38 14.79 -6.84
N ASN A 19 12.10 15.01 -6.52
CA ASN A 19 11.30 16.08 -7.11
C ASN A 19 11.40 17.41 -6.32
N GLY A 20 12.18 17.47 -5.23
CA GLY A 20 12.31 18.65 -4.40
C GLY A 20 11.08 19.02 -3.57
N TRP A 21 10.19 18.05 -3.32
CA TRP A 21 8.99 18.24 -2.48
C TRP A 21 9.32 18.15 -1.00
N PHE A 22 10.37 17.41 -0.66
CA PHE A 22 10.99 17.41 0.67
C PHE A 22 12.44 17.84 0.56
N ASP A 23 12.94 18.55 1.58
CA ASP A 23 14.36 18.78 1.75
C ASP A 23 15.03 17.49 2.26
N GLU A 24 16.19 17.12 1.72
CA GLU A 24 16.98 15.99 2.21
C GLU A 24 17.33 16.10 3.70
N LYS A 25 17.34 17.34 4.24
CA LYS A 25 17.58 17.64 5.64
C LYS A 25 16.32 17.62 6.52
N ASP A 26 15.13 17.37 5.93
CA ASP A 26 13.89 17.22 6.69
C ASP A 26 13.96 15.94 7.56
N SER A 27 14.45 16.13 8.79
CA SER A 27 14.61 15.04 9.74
C SER A 27 13.26 14.40 10.12
N GLU A 28 12.16 15.17 10.08
CA GLU A 28 10.83 14.66 10.38
C GLU A 28 10.35 13.72 9.27
N ALA A 29 10.51 14.10 8.01
CA ALA A 29 10.18 13.23 6.88
C ALA A 29 11.04 11.96 6.87
N ALA A 30 12.33 12.09 7.20
CA ALA A 30 13.26 10.96 7.27
C ALA A 30 12.90 9.93 8.35
N LEU A 31 12.24 10.35 9.44
CA LEU A 31 11.75 9.44 10.50
C LEU A 31 10.53 8.60 10.05
N LEU A 32 9.85 8.99 8.97
CA LEU A 32 8.71 8.23 8.44
C LEU A 32 9.15 7.02 7.61
N VAL A 33 10.44 6.89 7.34
CA VAL A 33 10.99 5.83 6.50
C VAL A 33 11.77 4.83 7.36
N LYS A 34 11.34 3.58 7.36
CA LYS A 34 12.04 2.51 8.04
C LYS A 34 13.27 2.08 7.24
N LYS A 35 14.43 2.11 7.86
CA LYS A 35 15.70 1.73 7.21
C LYS A 35 16.03 0.25 7.36
N ASP A 36 15.48 -0.41 8.40
CA ASP A 36 15.72 -1.83 8.69
C ASP A 36 14.60 -2.68 8.04
N LEU A 37 14.92 -3.30 6.92
CA LEU A 37 14.02 -4.18 6.18
C LEU A 37 14.48 -5.65 6.28
N ARG A 38 15.11 -6.04 7.40
CA ARG A 38 15.48 -7.43 7.64
C ARG A 38 14.25 -8.35 7.50
N PRO A 39 14.45 -9.64 7.15
CA PRO A 39 13.40 -10.63 7.15
C PRO A 39 12.66 -10.66 8.49
N LEU A 40 11.35 -10.89 8.46
CA LEU A 40 10.53 -10.92 9.69
C LEU A 40 11.00 -12.00 10.67
N GLU A 41 11.48 -13.13 10.17
CA GLU A 41 12.04 -14.22 10.96
C GLU A 41 13.24 -13.81 11.82
N ASP A 42 13.97 -12.76 11.44
CA ASP A 42 15.13 -12.24 12.18
C ASP A 42 14.76 -11.25 13.29
N ILE A 43 13.51 -10.74 13.27
CA ILE A 43 13.07 -9.67 14.18
C ILE A 43 11.78 -10.00 14.94
N ILE A 44 11.17 -11.16 14.67
CA ILE A 44 9.88 -11.55 15.24
C ILE A 44 9.97 -11.81 16.74
N ASP A 45 9.03 -11.25 17.51
CA ASP A 45 8.78 -11.66 18.88
C ASP A 45 7.91 -12.93 18.90
N THR A 46 8.55 -14.08 19.10
CA THR A 46 7.87 -15.38 19.13
C THR A 46 7.01 -15.59 20.39
N MET A 47 7.23 -14.80 21.45
CA MET A 47 6.47 -14.91 22.70
C MET A 47 5.10 -14.26 22.57
N ASN A 48 4.95 -13.24 21.71
CA ASN A 48 3.70 -12.54 21.50
C ASN A 48 3.51 -12.12 20.04
N ILE A 49 3.48 -13.09 19.15
CA ILE A 49 3.43 -12.89 17.68
C ILE A 49 2.27 -11.97 17.27
N HIS A 50 1.07 -12.16 17.85
CA HIS A 50 -0.10 -11.37 17.47
C HIS A 50 0.06 -9.88 17.79
N ALA A 51 0.43 -9.53 19.01
CA ALA A 51 0.62 -8.14 19.40
C ALA A 51 1.78 -7.51 18.59
N TRP A 52 2.88 -8.25 18.43
CA TRP A 52 4.02 -7.78 17.66
C TRP A 52 3.67 -7.51 16.18
N LEU A 53 2.91 -8.41 15.53
CA LEU A 53 2.44 -8.19 14.16
C LEU A 53 1.50 -6.99 14.07
N GLN A 54 0.58 -6.84 15.02
CA GLN A 54 -0.35 -5.72 15.09
C GLN A 54 0.41 -4.39 15.22
N GLU A 55 1.41 -4.32 16.09
CA GLU A 55 2.26 -3.14 16.24
C GLU A 55 3.05 -2.82 14.96
N CYS A 56 3.60 -3.84 14.29
CA CYS A 56 4.30 -3.65 13.02
C CYS A 56 3.38 -3.14 11.90
N ILE A 57 2.13 -3.63 11.82
CA ILE A 57 1.13 -3.15 10.87
C ILE A 57 0.77 -1.70 11.19
N HIS A 58 0.48 -1.42 12.45
CA HIS A 58 0.09 -0.08 12.91
C HIS A 58 1.18 0.97 12.62
N ASP A 59 2.42 0.63 12.91
CA ASP A 59 3.58 1.48 12.63
C ASP A 59 3.75 1.73 11.11
N ALA A 60 3.67 0.70 10.28
CA ALA A 60 3.86 0.82 8.83
C ALA A 60 2.74 1.65 8.18
N GLU A 61 1.48 1.37 8.52
CA GLU A 61 0.31 2.10 8.03
C GLU A 61 0.32 3.56 8.48
N GLY A 62 0.59 3.81 9.76
CA GLY A 62 0.63 5.16 10.32
C GLY A 62 1.72 6.03 9.66
N ARG A 63 2.92 5.49 9.44
CA ARG A 63 4.00 6.22 8.77
C ARG A 63 3.68 6.51 7.30
N TYR A 64 3.08 5.55 6.59
CA TYR A 64 2.64 5.76 5.22
C TYR A 64 1.56 6.84 5.13
N ALA A 65 0.51 6.73 5.94
CA ALA A 65 -0.57 7.72 5.98
C ALA A 65 -0.03 9.13 6.31
N LYS A 66 0.86 9.25 7.30
CA LYS A 66 1.48 10.54 7.66
C LYS A 66 2.34 11.11 6.53
N LEU A 67 3.15 10.28 5.87
CA LEU A 67 4.00 10.71 4.75
C LEU A 67 3.15 11.25 3.58
N ILE A 68 2.15 10.48 3.16
CA ILE A 68 1.30 10.87 2.04
C ILE A 68 0.46 12.09 2.39
N THR A 69 -0.12 12.16 3.59
CA THR A 69 -0.88 13.33 4.03
C THR A 69 0.00 14.60 3.99
N LYS A 70 1.26 14.50 4.42
CA LYS A 70 2.21 15.62 4.32
C LYS A 70 2.47 16.03 2.86
N LEU A 71 2.56 15.08 1.95
CA LEU A 71 2.74 15.33 0.52
C LEU A 71 1.50 15.97 -0.13
N THR A 72 0.29 15.55 0.22
CA THR A 72 -0.96 16.07 -0.37
C THR A 72 -1.19 17.56 -0.08
N VAL A 73 -0.49 18.15 0.88
CA VAL A 73 -0.58 19.60 1.16
C VAL A 73 -0.04 20.43 0.00
N THR A 74 1.00 19.96 -0.67
CA THR A 74 1.73 20.73 -1.69
C THR A 74 1.83 20.05 -3.05
N VAL A 75 1.62 18.73 -3.12
CA VAL A 75 1.76 17.92 -4.32
C VAL A 75 0.37 17.56 -4.86
N PRO A 76 0.08 17.85 -6.14
CA PRO A 76 -1.17 17.43 -6.78
C PRO A 76 -1.33 15.91 -6.73
N MET A 77 -2.54 15.41 -6.50
CA MET A 77 -2.85 13.97 -6.41
C MET A 77 -2.37 13.21 -7.64
N ILE A 78 -2.51 13.77 -8.84
CA ILE A 78 -2.08 13.13 -10.08
C ILE A 78 -0.58 12.77 -10.10
N GLU A 79 0.27 13.55 -9.43
CA GLU A 79 1.70 13.24 -9.33
C GLU A 79 1.95 12.08 -8.36
N LEU A 80 1.20 12.02 -7.26
CA LEU A 80 1.26 10.89 -6.32
C LEU A 80 0.72 9.60 -6.96
N GLU A 81 -0.35 9.70 -7.75
CA GLU A 81 -0.90 8.58 -8.51
C GLU A 81 0.11 8.02 -9.52
N LYS A 82 0.87 8.86 -10.21
CA LYS A 82 1.95 8.42 -11.11
C LYS A 82 3.03 7.64 -10.35
N ILE A 83 3.43 8.12 -9.16
CA ILE A 83 4.41 7.42 -8.32
C ILE A 83 3.88 6.05 -7.89
N ALA A 84 2.62 5.98 -7.48
CA ALA A 84 1.98 4.72 -7.10
C ALA A 84 1.93 3.73 -8.29
N PHE A 85 1.57 4.21 -9.47
CA PHE A 85 1.56 3.41 -10.69
C PHE A 85 2.96 2.87 -11.04
N GLU A 86 3.99 3.72 -11.01
CA GLU A 86 5.36 3.31 -11.28
C GLU A 86 5.89 2.30 -10.24
N PHE A 87 5.50 2.44 -8.96
CA PHE A 87 5.79 1.41 -7.97
C PHE A 87 5.13 0.08 -8.34
N GLY A 88 3.86 0.11 -8.76
CA GLY A 88 3.14 -1.07 -9.24
C GLY A 88 3.86 -1.78 -10.38
N LYS A 89 4.43 -1.02 -11.32
CA LYS A 89 5.22 -1.57 -12.45
C LYS A 89 6.47 -2.32 -12.02
N LEU A 90 7.04 -2.03 -10.86
CA LEU A 90 8.15 -2.81 -10.32
C LEU A 90 7.71 -4.22 -9.88
N HIS A 91 6.40 -4.45 -9.78
CA HIS A 91 5.78 -5.68 -9.32
C HIS A 91 4.77 -6.24 -10.33
N THR A 92 5.05 -6.08 -11.64
CA THR A 92 4.14 -6.56 -12.69
C THR A 92 3.86 -8.05 -12.58
N VAL A 93 2.60 -8.42 -12.75
CA VAL A 93 2.15 -9.82 -12.64
C VAL A 93 2.40 -10.63 -13.92
N GLY A 94 2.63 -9.95 -15.06
CA GLY A 94 2.77 -10.59 -16.36
C GLY A 94 1.45 -11.22 -16.86
N LYS A 95 1.55 -12.22 -17.73
CA LYS A 95 0.36 -12.93 -18.24
C LYS A 95 -0.04 -14.05 -17.28
N VAL A 96 -1.06 -13.80 -16.48
CA VAL A 96 -1.58 -14.73 -15.46
C VAL A 96 -3.09 -14.80 -15.52
N SER A 97 -3.69 -15.76 -14.79
CA SER A 97 -5.14 -15.80 -14.61
C SER A 97 -5.64 -14.66 -13.73
N VAL A 98 -6.93 -14.34 -13.78
CA VAL A 98 -7.54 -13.33 -12.91
C VAL A 98 -7.41 -13.70 -11.41
N GLN A 99 -7.47 -15.01 -11.09
CA GLN A 99 -7.28 -15.52 -9.75
C GLN A 99 -5.84 -15.32 -9.24
N ASP A 100 -4.85 -15.55 -10.10
CA ASP A 100 -3.45 -15.38 -9.72
C ASP A 100 -3.11 -13.88 -9.60
N ALA A 101 -3.66 -13.03 -10.47
CA ALA A 101 -3.51 -11.58 -10.32
C ALA A 101 -4.03 -11.10 -8.95
N TYR A 102 -5.19 -11.60 -8.50
CA TYR A 102 -5.69 -11.27 -7.16
C TYR A 102 -4.75 -11.74 -6.03
N LYS A 103 -4.15 -12.93 -6.14
CA LYS A 103 -3.15 -13.40 -5.16
C LYS A 103 -1.94 -12.46 -5.09
N PHE A 104 -1.45 -11.98 -6.24
CA PHE A 104 -0.37 -10.99 -6.24
C PHE A 104 -0.78 -9.69 -5.55
N PHE A 105 -2.01 -9.22 -5.73
CA PHE A 105 -2.52 -8.07 -4.97
C PHE A 105 -2.56 -8.36 -3.47
N ASP A 106 -3.09 -9.52 -3.09
CA ASP A 106 -3.15 -9.90 -1.68
C ASP A 106 -1.76 -10.04 -1.05
N ASP A 107 -0.74 -10.45 -1.80
CA ASP A 107 0.65 -10.55 -1.32
C ASP A 107 1.32 -9.19 -1.12
N ILE A 108 0.90 -8.16 -1.82
CA ILE A 108 1.48 -6.82 -1.73
C ILE A 108 0.80 -6.00 -0.64
N PHE A 109 -0.53 -5.94 -0.64
CA PHE A 109 -1.25 -5.02 0.23
C PHE A 109 -1.43 -5.56 1.66
N LEU A 110 -1.27 -4.69 2.64
CA LEU A 110 -1.72 -4.93 4.00
C LEU A 110 -3.26 -4.87 4.01
N ASN A 111 -3.89 -5.95 4.44
CA ASN A 111 -5.34 -6.05 4.61
C ASN A 111 -5.66 -6.51 6.04
N GLY A 112 -5.02 -5.89 7.03
CA GLY A 112 -5.14 -6.26 8.42
C GLY A 112 -4.48 -7.61 8.76
N MET A 113 -4.91 -8.19 9.85
CA MET A 113 -4.54 -9.55 10.26
C MET A 113 -5.36 -10.59 9.47
N PRO A 114 -4.85 -11.81 9.28
CA PRO A 114 -5.59 -12.87 8.57
C PRO A 114 -6.97 -13.19 9.17
N CYS A 115 -7.16 -12.94 10.47
CA CYS A 115 -8.44 -13.13 11.16
C CYS A 115 -9.49 -12.05 10.84
N ASP A 116 -9.09 -10.89 10.33
CA ASP A 116 -10.01 -9.77 10.09
C ASP A 116 -10.93 -10.02 8.89
N ARG A 117 -10.56 -10.92 7.97
CA ARG A 117 -11.35 -11.31 6.80
C ARG A 117 -11.91 -10.12 6.03
N VAL A 118 -11.06 -9.12 5.81
CA VAL A 118 -11.44 -7.84 5.23
C VAL A 118 -12.02 -7.98 3.84
N ASN A 119 -11.49 -8.90 3.02
CA ASN A 119 -11.95 -9.13 1.67
C ASN A 119 -12.84 -10.37 1.59
N ILE A 120 -14.01 -10.23 0.94
CA ILE A 120 -14.92 -11.34 0.60
C ILE A 120 -14.94 -11.50 -0.93
N ILE A 121 -14.70 -12.71 -1.41
CA ILE A 121 -14.81 -13.04 -2.84
C ILE A 121 -16.28 -13.10 -3.21
N THR A 122 -16.71 -12.28 -4.17
CA THR A 122 -18.11 -12.20 -4.63
C THR A 122 -18.31 -12.89 -5.96
N GLN A 123 -17.26 -13.01 -6.80
CA GLN A 123 -17.30 -13.76 -8.05
C GLN A 123 -15.93 -14.39 -8.33
N GLN A 124 -15.96 -15.62 -8.83
CA GLN A 124 -14.74 -16.33 -9.26
C GLN A 124 -15.06 -17.26 -10.41
N ASP A 125 -14.57 -16.92 -11.61
CA ASP A 125 -14.61 -17.76 -12.81
C ASP A 125 -13.34 -17.54 -13.65
N ASN A 126 -13.26 -18.13 -14.83
CA ASN A 126 -12.05 -18.05 -15.67
C ASN A 126 -11.78 -16.66 -16.27
N SER A 127 -12.79 -15.79 -16.30
CA SER A 127 -12.73 -14.47 -16.95
C SER A 127 -12.85 -13.33 -15.96
N CYS A 128 -13.40 -13.57 -14.78
CA CYS A 128 -13.69 -12.56 -13.78
C CYS A 128 -13.35 -13.06 -12.38
N PHE A 129 -12.73 -12.18 -11.60
CA PHE A 129 -12.50 -12.36 -10.16
C PHE A 129 -12.90 -11.07 -9.46
N SER A 130 -13.92 -11.14 -8.60
CA SER A 130 -14.43 -9.98 -7.88
C SER A 130 -14.36 -10.19 -6.37
N TRP A 131 -14.06 -9.13 -5.66
CA TRP A 131 -14.05 -9.11 -4.20
C TRP A 131 -14.58 -7.78 -3.68
N GLU A 132 -15.08 -7.81 -2.47
CA GLU A 132 -15.54 -6.64 -1.73
C GLU A 132 -14.76 -6.52 -0.43
N GLN A 133 -14.40 -5.29 -0.07
CA GLN A 133 -13.85 -4.99 1.24
C GLN A 133 -15.00 -4.73 2.22
N THR A 134 -15.10 -5.54 3.27
CA THR A 134 -16.25 -5.54 4.19
C THR A 134 -16.28 -4.35 5.14
N HIS A 135 -15.11 -3.81 5.47
CA HIS A 135 -14.94 -2.64 6.34
C HIS A 135 -13.62 -1.96 6.04
N ASP A 136 -13.58 -0.65 6.31
CA ASP A 136 -12.37 0.14 6.14
C ASP A 136 -11.46 -0.01 7.36
N ILE A 137 -10.31 -0.64 7.16
CA ILE A 137 -9.28 -0.82 8.18
C ILE A 137 -8.15 0.22 8.09
N HIS A 138 -8.20 1.07 7.08
CA HIS A 138 -7.15 2.06 6.81
C HIS A 138 -7.53 3.46 7.30
N ALA A 139 -8.83 3.78 7.35
CA ALA A 139 -9.33 5.12 7.64
C ALA A 139 -8.76 5.73 8.93
N GLU A 140 -8.63 4.94 10.00
CA GLU A 140 -8.12 5.42 11.29
C GLU A 140 -6.72 6.02 11.18
N TYR A 141 -5.83 5.43 10.37
CA TYR A 141 -4.46 5.92 10.19
C TYR A 141 -4.43 7.27 9.47
N TRP A 142 -5.30 7.46 8.48
CA TRP A 142 -5.37 8.71 7.71
C TRP A 142 -6.00 9.82 8.53
N LEU A 143 -7.10 9.54 9.22
CA LEU A 143 -7.80 10.49 10.08
C LEU A 143 -6.91 10.97 11.24
N ALA A 144 -6.04 10.10 11.79
CA ALA A 144 -5.09 10.45 12.85
C ALA A 144 -4.13 11.59 12.46
N PHE A 145 -3.87 11.76 11.15
CA PHE A 145 -3.01 12.82 10.62
C PHE A 145 -3.79 13.88 9.81
N GLN A 146 -5.12 13.95 9.97
CA GLN A 146 -5.99 14.86 9.24
C GLN A 146 -5.94 14.66 7.69
N GLY A 147 -5.59 13.45 7.26
CA GLY A 147 -5.63 13.02 5.88
C GLY A 147 -7.02 12.49 5.50
N TYR A 148 -7.21 12.25 4.20
CA TYR A 148 -8.44 11.71 3.64
C TYR A 148 -8.28 10.23 3.33
N PRO A 149 -9.08 9.31 3.93
CA PRO A 149 -8.99 7.86 3.69
C PRO A 149 -9.08 7.48 2.20
N GLU A 150 -9.87 8.21 1.41
CA GLU A 150 -10.00 8.01 -0.03
C GLU A 150 -8.65 8.10 -0.76
N THR A 151 -7.69 8.84 -0.21
CA THR A 151 -6.34 8.95 -0.77
C THR A 151 -5.65 7.59 -0.79
N TYR A 152 -5.82 6.78 0.27
CA TYR A 152 -5.29 5.41 0.30
C TYR A 152 -5.81 4.59 -0.88
N TYR A 153 -7.12 4.59 -1.07
CA TYR A 153 -7.76 3.78 -2.11
C TYR A 153 -7.41 4.24 -3.52
N LYS A 154 -7.28 5.56 -3.75
CA LYS A 154 -6.79 6.11 -5.03
C LYS A 154 -5.39 5.61 -5.34
N LEU A 155 -4.46 5.71 -4.39
CA LEU A 155 -3.07 5.28 -4.58
C LEU A 155 -2.98 3.76 -4.72
N ARG A 156 -3.73 2.99 -3.90
CA ARG A 156 -3.83 1.53 -4.02
C ARG A 156 -4.30 1.11 -5.42
N LYS A 157 -5.35 1.76 -5.95
CA LYS A 157 -5.83 1.52 -7.33
C LYS A 157 -4.71 1.71 -8.35
N GLN A 158 -3.93 2.78 -8.23
CA GLN A 158 -2.82 3.04 -9.15
C GLN A 158 -1.70 2.00 -9.04
N VAL A 159 -1.36 1.54 -7.84
CA VAL A 159 -0.41 0.43 -7.67
C VAL A 159 -0.93 -0.82 -8.39
N MET A 160 -2.21 -1.19 -8.20
CA MET A 160 -2.81 -2.35 -8.86
C MET A 160 -2.80 -2.21 -10.39
N LEU A 161 -3.13 -1.02 -10.92
CA LEU A 161 -3.06 -0.75 -12.36
C LEU A 161 -1.62 -0.90 -12.90
N GLY A 162 -0.62 -0.40 -12.16
CA GLY A 162 0.78 -0.59 -12.50
C GLY A 162 1.22 -2.06 -12.49
N MET A 163 0.72 -2.85 -11.52
CA MET A 163 0.98 -4.29 -11.47
C MET A 163 0.38 -5.04 -12.66
N LEU A 164 -0.76 -4.59 -13.17
CA LEU A 164 -1.41 -5.17 -14.35
C LEU A 164 -0.85 -4.68 -15.69
N ASP A 165 0.09 -3.73 -15.67
CA ASP A 165 0.66 -3.19 -16.93
C ASP A 165 1.25 -4.32 -17.80
N GLY A 166 0.79 -4.38 -19.04
CA GLY A 166 1.18 -5.43 -19.99
C GLY A 166 0.58 -6.83 -19.75
N SER A 167 -0.24 -7.04 -18.73
CA SER A 167 -0.87 -8.34 -18.44
C SER A 167 -2.00 -8.70 -19.40
N GLY A 168 -2.70 -7.69 -19.93
CA GLY A 168 -3.95 -7.82 -20.70
C GLY A 168 -5.20 -7.95 -19.81
N LEU A 169 -5.06 -7.88 -18.50
CA LEU A 169 -6.16 -7.85 -17.54
C LEU A 169 -6.65 -6.41 -17.32
N ILE A 170 -7.91 -6.27 -16.98
CA ILE A 170 -8.56 -4.99 -16.69
C ILE A 170 -8.95 -4.98 -15.21
N LEU A 171 -8.64 -3.88 -14.52
CA LEU A 171 -9.12 -3.61 -13.16
C LEU A 171 -10.32 -2.66 -13.23
N GLU A 172 -11.46 -3.13 -12.73
CA GLU A 172 -12.62 -2.29 -12.46
C GLU A 172 -12.71 -2.04 -10.97
N SER A 173 -12.93 -0.80 -10.58
CA SER A 173 -13.13 -0.44 -9.18
C SER A 173 -14.00 0.81 -9.12
N PRO A 174 -14.73 1.04 -8.00
CA PRO A 174 -15.42 2.31 -7.77
C PRO A 174 -14.45 3.49 -7.90
N ASP A 175 -14.97 4.64 -8.26
CA ASP A 175 -14.26 5.91 -8.14
C ASP A 175 -14.32 6.40 -6.69
N TYR A 176 -13.17 6.82 -6.15
CA TYR A 176 -13.01 7.31 -4.77
C TYR A 176 -12.81 8.81 -4.73
#